data_ca6cad239c3cd5f2341294c2358b9221
#
_entry.id   ca6cad239c3cd5f2341294c2358b9221
#
_cell.length_a   1.000
_cell.length_b   1.000
_cell.length_c   1.000
_cell.angle_alpha   90.00
_cell.angle_beta   90.00
_cell.angle_gamma   90.00
#
_symmetry.space_group_name_H-M   'P 1'
#
loop_
_entity.id
_entity.type
_entity.pdbx_description
1 polymer ?
#
loop_
_entity_poly.entity_id
_entity_poly.type
_entity_poly.pdbx_seq_one_letter_code
_entity_poly.pdbx_strand_id
1 'polypeptide(L)'
;MKKPTVIYNIPWSSEKNIGKAYNEFAALVPANAWICFMDADTLPTTPDYGRIIEQIIEQNPQVEVFTCATNRVACQWQIAKGCDWYNDDIRFHRVFGANQFDKYGCTVEDVTDKQQKMSGHFICIKKSLWKKLGGVAEGGMLGIDNDLHDRIKASGHRLYIAPGMYLYHWYRGGNRRYVSHLI
;
A
#
# COMPACT_ATOMS: atom_id res chain seq x y z
N MET A 1 -5.45 -23.57 8.80
CA MET A 1 -6.31 -22.58 8.06
C MET A 1 -5.95 -22.65 6.59
N LYS A 2 -6.87 -22.31 5.68
CA LYS A 2 -6.55 -22.25 4.25
C LYS A 2 -5.73 -21.01 3.99
N LYS A 3 -4.62 -21.14 3.26
CA LYS A 3 -3.75 -20.04 2.87
C LYS A 3 -4.54 -18.93 2.17
N PRO A 4 -4.33 -17.63 2.49
CA PRO A 4 -5.01 -16.54 1.80
C PRO A 4 -4.62 -16.50 0.33
N THR A 5 -5.60 -16.24 -0.54
CA THR A 5 -5.33 -15.98 -1.95
C THR A 5 -5.11 -14.49 -2.13
N VAL A 6 -3.91 -14.09 -2.54
CA VAL A 6 -3.55 -12.69 -2.81
C VAL A 6 -3.30 -12.52 -4.30
N ILE A 7 -3.95 -11.57 -4.93
CA ILE A 7 -3.82 -11.27 -6.36
C ILE A 7 -3.26 -9.86 -6.52
N TYR A 8 -2.17 -9.74 -7.27
CA TYR A 8 -1.40 -8.53 -7.44
C TYR A 8 -1.77 -7.81 -8.73
N ASN A 9 -1.78 -6.48 -8.67
CA ASN A 9 -2.00 -5.64 -9.84
C ASN A 9 -1.22 -4.33 -9.73
N ILE A 10 -0.70 -3.90 -10.86
CA ILE A 10 -0.19 -2.55 -11.08
C ILE A 10 -1.20 -1.87 -12.00
N PRO A 11 -2.10 -1.04 -11.46
CA PRO A 11 -3.16 -0.43 -12.26
C PRO A 11 -2.59 0.51 -13.32
N TRP A 12 -3.13 0.43 -14.52
CA TRP A 12 -2.74 1.29 -15.63
C TRP A 12 -3.97 1.72 -16.45
N SER A 13 -3.95 2.94 -16.97
CA SER A 13 -5.04 3.48 -17.78
C SER A 13 -4.52 4.35 -18.93
N SER A 14 -4.80 3.95 -20.16
CA SER A 14 -4.57 4.78 -21.34
C SER A 14 -5.49 6.02 -21.39
N GLU A 15 -6.65 5.92 -20.77
CA GLU A 15 -7.69 6.95 -20.73
C GLU A 15 -7.47 7.97 -19.59
N LYS A 16 -6.34 7.86 -18.85
CA LYS A 16 -6.06 8.68 -17.65
C LYS A 16 -7.17 8.58 -16.60
N ASN A 17 -7.82 7.44 -16.51
CA ASN A 17 -8.85 7.12 -15.51
C ASN A 17 -8.37 5.92 -14.69
N ILE A 18 -7.50 6.18 -13.73
CA ILE A 18 -6.89 5.12 -12.95
C ILE A 18 -7.90 4.45 -12.00
N GLY A 19 -8.90 5.17 -11.50
CA GLY A 19 -9.97 4.60 -10.66
C GLY A 19 -10.77 3.53 -11.39
N LYS A 20 -11.08 3.76 -12.67
CA LYS A 20 -11.71 2.75 -13.52
C LYS A 20 -10.85 1.49 -13.61
N ALA A 21 -9.53 1.63 -13.83
CA ALA A 21 -8.62 0.49 -13.90
C ALA A 21 -8.58 -0.33 -12.58
N TYR A 22 -8.61 0.33 -11.43
CA TYR A 22 -8.75 -0.33 -10.12
C TYR A 22 -10.04 -1.12 -10.02
N ASN A 23 -11.18 -0.49 -10.36
CA ASN A 23 -12.51 -1.10 -10.26
C ASN A 23 -12.67 -2.28 -11.23
N GLU A 24 -12.24 -2.14 -12.49
CA GLU A 24 -12.29 -3.20 -13.50
C GLU A 24 -11.45 -4.41 -13.09
N PHE A 25 -10.21 -4.19 -12.64
CA PHE A 25 -9.39 -5.29 -12.13
C PHE A 25 -10.04 -5.95 -10.90
N ALA A 26 -10.48 -5.15 -9.94
CA ALA A 26 -11.13 -5.68 -8.77
C ALA A 26 -12.39 -6.52 -9.13
N ALA A 27 -13.12 -6.19 -10.18
CA ALA A 27 -14.28 -6.96 -10.61
C ALA A 27 -13.93 -8.41 -11.01
N LEU A 28 -12.74 -8.64 -11.55
CA LEU A 28 -12.25 -9.95 -11.98
C LEU A 28 -11.77 -10.85 -10.81
N VAL A 29 -11.48 -10.26 -9.65
CA VAL A 29 -10.91 -10.96 -8.50
C VAL A 29 -11.99 -11.78 -7.77
N PRO A 30 -11.70 -13.05 -7.39
CA PRO A 30 -12.63 -13.90 -6.61
C PRO A 30 -13.05 -13.25 -5.29
N ALA A 31 -14.29 -13.47 -4.88
CA ALA A 31 -14.90 -12.80 -3.72
C ALA A 31 -14.17 -13.02 -2.39
N ASN A 32 -13.48 -14.14 -2.24
CA ASN A 32 -12.76 -14.54 -1.03
C ASN A 32 -11.27 -14.24 -1.07
N ALA A 33 -10.79 -13.54 -2.12
CA ALA A 33 -9.39 -13.17 -2.27
C ALA A 33 -9.07 -11.79 -1.69
N TRP A 34 -7.79 -11.52 -1.59
CA TRP A 34 -7.22 -10.21 -1.34
C TRP A 34 -6.70 -9.61 -2.63
N ILE A 35 -6.76 -8.31 -2.75
CA ILE A 35 -6.21 -7.54 -3.86
C ILE A 35 -5.04 -6.75 -3.33
N CYS A 36 -3.89 -6.87 -3.98
CA CYS A 36 -2.71 -6.08 -3.69
C CYS A 36 -2.43 -5.16 -4.87
N PHE A 37 -2.75 -3.90 -4.73
CA PHE A 37 -2.40 -2.86 -5.70
C PHE A 37 -1.06 -2.24 -5.36
N MET A 38 -0.24 -1.99 -6.37
CA MET A 38 1.07 -1.35 -6.25
C MET A 38 1.26 -0.31 -7.36
N ASP A 39 1.92 0.78 -7.05
CA ASP A 39 2.35 1.73 -8.08
C ASP A 39 3.49 1.15 -8.93
N ALA A 40 3.53 1.54 -10.21
CA ALA A 40 4.51 1.02 -11.17
C ALA A 40 5.96 1.45 -10.86
N ASP A 41 6.15 2.48 -10.05
CA ASP A 41 7.44 3.00 -9.60
C ASP A 41 7.82 2.53 -8.18
N THR A 42 7.17 1.46 -7.69
CA THR A 42 7.53 0.79 -6.43
C THR A 42 8.28 -0.52 -6.68
N LEU A 43 9.19 -0.85 -5.77
CA LEU A 43 9.92 -2.10 -5.78
C LEU A 43 9.91 -2.74 -4.39
N PRO A 44 9.34 -3.94 -4.22
CA PRO A 44 9.46 -4.68 -2.98
C PRO A 44 10.93 -5.01 -2.68
N THR A 45 11.43 -4.53 -1.55
CA THR A 45 12.82 -4.72 -1.13
C THR A 45 12.94 -5.58 0.12
N THR A 46 11.83 -5.81 0.84
CA THR A 46 11.76 -6.83 1.88
C THR A 46 11.78 -8.21 1.21
N PRO A 47 12.71 -9.12 1.60
CA PRO A 47 12.76 -10.48 1.04
C PRO A 47 11.42 -11.20 1.22
N ASP A 48 11.04 -12.04 0.24
CA ASP A 48 9.81 -12.86 0.30
C ASP A 48 8.51 -12.07 0.57
N TYR A 49 8.43 -10.83 0.08
CA TYR A 49 7.31 -9.92 0.38
C TYR A 49 5.93 -10.55 0.19
N GLY A 50 5.76 -11.40 -0.83
CA GLY A 50 4.50 -12.09 -1.06
C GLY A 50 4.10 -13.01 0.09
N ARG A 51 5.07 -13.77 0.63
CA ARG A 51 4.87 -14.59 1.83
C ARG A 51 4.60 -13.76 3.07
N ILE A 52 5.27 -12.62 3.19
CA ILE A 52 5.05 -11.69 4.31
C ILE A 52 3.62 -11.14 4.28
N ILE A 53 3.09 -10.77 3.11
CA ILE A 53 1.70 -10.33 2.96
C ILE A 53 0.73 -11.42 3.45
N GLU A 54 0.94 -12.67 3.02
CA GLU A 54 0.14 -13.80 3.48
C GLU A 54 0.20 -13.98 5.00
N GLN A 55 1.39 -13.90 5.59
CA GLN A 55 1.59 -13.99 7.04
C GLN A 55 0.94 -12.83 7.80
N ILE A 56 1.02 -11.60 7.28
CA ILE A 56 0.32 -10.45 7.87
C ILE A 56 -1.17 -10.73 7.93
N ILE A 57 -1.76 -11.22 6.85
CA ILE A 57 -3.18 -11.55 6.77
C ILE A 57 -3.55 -12.66 7.77
N GLU A 58 -2.75 -13.72 7.85
CA GLU A 58 -3.00 -14.87 8.75
C GLU A 58 -2.88 -14.51 10.23
N GLN A 59 -1.88 -13.68 10.58
CA GLN A 59 -1.60 -13.31 11.97
C GLN A 59 -2.49 -12.18 12.49
N ASN A 60 -3.15 -11.43 11.59
CA ASN A 60 -3.98 -10.27 11.94
C ASN A 60 -5.41 -10.42 11.38
N PRO A 61 -6.23 -11.34 11.93
CA PRO A 61 -7.55 -11.67 11.38
C PRO A 61 -8.54 -10.48 11.40
N GLN A 62 -8.29 -9.47 12.23
CA GLN A 62 -9.09 -8.24 12.29
C GLN A 62 -8.83 -7.29 11.11
N VAL A 63 -7.71 -7.46 10.41
CA VAL A 63 -7.32 -6.59 9.29
C VAL A 63 -8.15 -6.96 8.06
N GLU A 64 -8.64 -5.93 7.37
CA GLU A 64 -9.33 -6.07 6.07
C GLU A 64 -8.67 -5.21 4.99
N VAL A 65 -7.90 -4.21 5.38
CA VAL A 65 -7.09 -3.36 4.50
C VAL A 65 -5.85 -2.88 5.21
N PHE A 66 -4.71 -2.89 4.52
CA PHE A 66 -3.47 -2.34 5.03
C PHE A 66 -2.58 -1.79 3.91
N THR A 67 -1.69 -0.90 4.29
CA THR A 67 -0.59 -0.37 3.49
C THR A 67 0.75 -0.74 4.14
N CYS A 68 1.86 -0.31 3.57
CA CYS A 68 3.18 -0.60 4.09
C CYS A 68 4.07 0.64 4.19
N ALA A 69 5.25 0.46 4.77
CA ALA A 69 6.26 1.49 4.86
C ALA A 69 7.02 1.68 3.54
N THR A 70 7.52 2.89 3.30
CA THR A 70 8.33 3.24 2.12
C THR A 70 9.39 4.29 2.47
N ASN A 71 10.29 4.58 1.52
CA ASN A 71 11.28 5.65 1.67
C ASN A 71 10.71 7.05 1.41
N ARG A 72 9.85 7.19 0.38
CA ARG A 72 9.35 8.49 -0.10
C ARG A 72 7.90 8.38 -0.54
N VAL A 73 7.06 9.23 0.00
CA VAL A 73 5.65 9.36 -0.38
C VAL A 73 5.07 10.63 0.25
N ALA A 74 3.95 11.15 -0.23
CA ALA A 74 3.35 12.36 0.33
C ALA A 74 2.84 12.18 1.77
N CYS A 75 2.52 10.97 2.17
CA CYS A 75 2.01 10.65 3.50
C CYS A 75 3.16 10.32 4.47
N GLN A 76 3.41 11.21 5.42
CA GLN A 76 4.57 11.10 6.33
C GLN A 76 4.54 9.86 7.22
N TRP A 77 3.36 9.42 7.68
CA TRP A 77 3.29 8.23 8.54
C TRP A 77 3.55 6.90 7.79
N GLN A 78 3.62 6.91 6.46
CA GLN A 78 4.06 5.77 5.64
C GLN A 78 5.57 5.78 5.39
N ILE A 79 6.28 6.86 5.74
CA ILE A 79 7.73 6.91 5.56
C ILE A 79 8.41 6.15 6.72
N ALA A 80 9.24 5.18 6.35
CA ALA A 80 9.97 4.37 7.30
C ALA A 80 10.96 5.22 8.11
N LYS A 81 10.84 5.20 9.44
CA LYS A 81 11.72 5.97 10.32
C LYS A 81 13.18 5.54 10.15
N GLY A 82 14.06 6.52 9.92
CA GLY A 82 15.49 6.31 9.75
C GLY A 82 15.92 5.91 8.34
N CYS A 83 14.99 5.91 7.38
CA CYS A 83 15.34 5.73 5.98
C CYS A 83 16.02 6.99 5.42
N ASP A 84 17.06 6.80 4.63
CA ASP A 84 17.64 7.88 3.81
C ASP A 84 16.76 8.10 2.56
N TRP A 85 16.01 9.20 2.58
CA TRP A 85 15.05 9.55 1.51
C TRP A 85 15.71 9.81 0.15
N TYR A 86 16.98 10.20 0.16
CA TYR A 86 17.70 10.57 -1.07
C TYR A 86 18.56 9.43 -1.61
N ASN A 87 18.61 8.32 -0.91
CA ASN A 87 19.31 7.15 -1.38
C ASN A 87 18.46 6.42 -2.44
N ASP A 88 19.03 6.18 -3.62
CA ASP A 88 18.41 5.40 -4.69
C ASP A 88 19.15 4.08 -4.94
N ASP A 89 20.09 3.68 -4.05
CA ASP A 89 20.75 2.37 -4.13
C ASP A 89 19.81 1.28 -3.63
N ILE A 90 19.38 0.43 -4.53
CA ILE A 90 18.47 -0.70 -4.22
C ILE A 90 19.09 -1.67 -3.22
N ARG A 91 20.42 -1.80 -3.18
CA ARG A 91 21.12 -2.67 -2.21
C ARG A 91 20.93 -2.12 -0.80
N PHE A 92 21.03 -0.80 -0.62
CA PHE A 92 20.71 -0.13 0.65
C PHE A 92 19.27 -0.44 1.06
N HIS A 93 18.29 -0.26 0.16
CA HIS A 93 16.89 -0.48 0.46
C HIS A 93 16.56 -1.95 0.76
N ARG A 94 17.27 -2.90 0.16
CA ARG A 94 17.11 -4.34 0.50
C ARG A 94 17.58 -4.64 1.92
N VAL A 95 18.73 -4.10 2.32
CA VAL A 95 19.23 -4.25 3.71
C VAL A 95 18.29 -3.53 4.68
N PHE A 96 17.86 -2.31 4.35
CA PHE A 96 16.93 -1.56 5.17
C PHE A 96 15.59 -2.28 5.33
N GLY A 97 15.02 -2.82 4.24
CA GLY A 97 13.78 -3.59 4.27
C GLY A 97 13.88 -4.86 5.10
N ALA A 98 15.00 -5.58 5.04
CA ALA A 98 15.25 -6.75 5.90
C ALA A 98 15.28 -6.33 7.39
N ASN A 99 16.00 -5.26 7.72
CA ASN A 99 16.06 -4.74 9.10
C ASN A 99 14.68 -4.25 9.60
N GLN A 100 13.84 -3.67 8.74
CA GLN A 100 12.48 -3.32 9.10
C GLN A 100 11.66 -4.57 9.44
N PHE A 101 11.79 -5.63 8.65
CA PHE A 101 11.11 -6.88 8.91
C PHE A 101 11.61 -7.56 10.20
N ASP A 102 12.91 -7.59 10.42
CA ASP A 102 13.50 -8.14 11.67
C ASP A 102 12.99 -7.40 12.90
N LYS A 103 12.76 -6.09 12.78
CA LYS A 103 12.30 -5.25 13.89
C LYS A 103 10.80 -5.37 14.18
N TYR A 104 9.97 -5.41 13.14
CA TYR A 104 8.53 -5.29 13.28
C TYR A 104 7.76 -6.57 12.90
N GLY A 105 8.40 -7.49 12.16
CA GLY A 105 7.76 -8.71 11.68
C GLY A 105 6.47 -8.45 10.92
N CYS A 106 5.46 -9.24 11.23
CA CYS A 106 4.12 -9.12 10.65
C CYS A 106 3.15 -8.26 11.49
N THR A 107 3.67 -7.40 12.37
CA THR A 107 2.81 -6.50 13.16
C THR A 107 2.11 -5.48 12.28
N VAL A 108 0.95 -5.02 12.73
CA VAL A 108 0.20 -3.94 12.09
C VAL A 108 -0.14 -2.86 13.10
N GLU A 109 -0.19 -1.61 12.66
CA GLU A 109 -0.58 -0.45 13.45
C GLU A 109 -1.84 0.17 12.85
N ASP A 110 -2.83 0.49 13.69
CA ASP A 110 -4.02 1.22 13.25
C ASP A 110 -3.68 2.68 12.96
N VAL A 111 -3.95 3.11 11.75
CA VAL A 111 -3.68 4.47 11.26
C VAL A 111 -4.93 5.21 10.80
N THR A 112 -6.11 4.66 11.10
CA THR A 112 -7.42 5.17 10.65
C THR A 112 -7.64 6.64 11.01
N ASP A 113 -7.18 7.04 12.20
CA ASP A 113 -7.44 8.38 12.74
C ASP A 113 -6.28 9.37 12.50
N LYS A 114 -5.28 8.97 11.69
CA LYS A 114 -4.23 9.89 11.28
C LYS A 114 -4.81 11.04 10.44
N GLN A 115 -4.26 12.25 10.62
CA GLN A 115 -4.72 13.45 9.90
C GLN A 115 -4.42 13.40 8.40
N GLN A 116 -3.23 12.92 8.04
CA GLN A 116 -2.86 12.75 6.63
C GLN A 116 -3.53 11.48 6.08
N LYS A 117 -4.10 11.60 4.89
CA LYS A 117 -4.64 10.46 4.15
C LYS A 117 -3.51 9.57 3.63
N MET A 118 -3.79 8.28 3.48
CA MET A 118 -2.79 7.36 2.94
C MET A 118 -2.46 7.71 1.49
N SER A 119 -1.24 7.40 1.09
CA SER A 119 -0.82 7.35 -0.32
C SER A 119 -0.92 5.93 -0.84
N GLY A 120 -1.32 5.82 -2.11
CA GLY A 120 -1.70 4.56 -2.74
C GLY A 120 -0.55 3.72 -3.28
N HIS A 121 0.72 4.05 -2.95
CA HIS A 121 1.89 3.31 -3.46
C HIS A 121 1.81 1.79 -3.23
N PHE A 122 1.10 1.39 -2.19
CA PHE A 122 0.76 0.00 -1.87
C PHE A 122 -0.54 -0.07 -1.09
N ILE A 123 -1.48 -0.88 -1.56
CA ILE A 123 -2.76 -1.13 -0.90
C ILE A 123 -3.05 -2.64 -0.96
N CYS A 124 -3.18 -3.30 0.17
CA CYS A 124 -3.66 -4.67 0.26
C CYS A 124 -5.03 -4.69 0.95
N ILE A 125 -6.06 -5.15 0.23
CA ILE A 125 -7.46 -5.05 0.68
C ILE A 125 -8.24 -6.32 0.35
N LYS A 126 -9.11 -6.77 1.28
CA LYS A 126 -10.08 -7.84 1.00
C LYS A 126 -11.01 -7.44 -0.13
N LYS A 127 -11.23 -8.34 -1.08
CA LYS A 127 -12.22 -8.13 -2.16
C LYS A 127 -13.62 -7.85 -1.60
N SER A 128 -14.01 -8.52 -0.52
CA SER A 128 -15.29 -8.28 0.14
C SER A 128 -15.44 -6.85 0.67
N LEU A 129 -14.38 -6.31 1.29
CA LEU A 129 -14.37 -4.92 1.73
C LEU A 129 -14.38 -3.96 0.54
N TRP A 130 -13.56 -4.18 -0.51
CA TRP A 130 -13.61 -3.38 -1.73
C TRP A 130 -15.02 -3.24 -2.28
N LYS A 131 -15.73 -4.39 -2.40
CA LYS A 131 -17.13 -4.41 -2.86
C LYS A 131 -18.06 -3.63 -1.92
N LYS A 132 -17.89 -3.77 -0.61
CA LYS A 132 -18.71 -3.07 0.40
C LYS A 132 -18.52 -1.56 0.35
N LEU A 133 -17.31 -1.09 0.07
CA LEU A 133 -17.01 0.33 -0.10
C LEU A 133 -17.52 0.91 -1.43
N GLY A 134 -17.95 0.07 -2.36
CA GLY A 134 -18.36 0.48 -3.71
C GLY A 134 -17.19 0.82 -4.62
N GLY A 135 -16.00 0.27 -4.35
CA GLY A 135 -14.78 0.56 -5.09
C GLY A 135 -14.20 1.94 -4.77
N VAL A 136 -13.63 2.59 -5.77
CA VAL A 136 -13.07 3.96 -5.72
C VAL A 136 -13.72 4.85 -6.76
N ALA A 137 -13.61 6.16 -6.58
CA ALA A 137 -14.09 7.13 -7.55
C ALA A 137 -13.37 6.98 -8.89
N GLU A 138 -14.11 7.10 -9.98
CA GLU A 138 -13.59 7.10 -11.33
C GLU A 138 -13.40 8.55 -11.83
N GLY A 139 -12.41 8.73 -12.69
CA GLY A 139 -12.07 10.03 -13.26
C GLY A 139 -10.75 10.58 -12.75
N GLY A 140 -9.81 10.76 -13.68
CA GLY A 140 -8.47 11.31 -13.39
C GLY A 140 -7.44 10.29 -12.93
N MET A 141 -6.22 10.81 -12.68
CA MET A 141 -5.04 10.03 -12.34
C MET A 141 -4.64 10.13 -10.86
N LEU A 142 -5.28 10.99 -10.09
CA LEU A 142 -4.91 11.31 -8.72
C LEU A 142 -6.12 11.25 -7.79
N GLY A 143 -5.87 11.02 -6.50
CA GLY A 143 -6.87 11.14 -5.44
C GLY A 143 -7.67 9.88 -5.14
N ILE A 144 -7.36 8.75 -5.80
CA ILE A 144 -8.03 7.46 -5.56
C ILE A 144 -7.76 6.95 -4.16
N ASP A 145 -6.52 7.06 -3.74
CA ASP A 145 -6.04 6.72 -2.41
C ASP A 145 -6.75 7.55 -1.33
N ASN A 146 -6.94 8.83 -1.59
CA ASN A 146 -7.69 9.73 -0.71
C ASN A 146 -9.17 9.34 -0.62
N ASP A 147 -9.80 9.05 -1.76
CA ASP A 147 -11.20 8.59 -1.80
C ASP A 147 -11.37 7.26 -1.07
N LEU A 148 -10.46 6.31 -1.29
CA LEU A 148 -10.48 5.03 -0.60
C LEU A 148 -10.31 5.19 0.91
N HIS A 149 -9.37 6.03 1.35
CA HIS A 149 -9.17 6.33 2.78
C HIS A 149 -10.46 6.88 3.42
N ASP A 150 -11.10 7.86 2.76
CA ASP A 150 -12.34 8.46 3.25
C ASP A 150 -13.48 7.44 3.34
N ARG A 151 -13.62 6.57 2.33
CA ARG A 151 -14.63 5.50 2.31
C ARG A 151 -14.40 4.48 3.42
N ILE A 152 -13.16 4.06 3.66
CA ILE A 152 -12.80 3.16 4.77
C ILE A 152 -13.26 3.78 6.09
N LYS A 153 -12.87 5.02 6.35
CA LYS A 153 -13.20 5.74 7.59
C LYS A 153 -14.71 5.95 7.76
N ALA A 154 -15.38 6.42 6.71
CA ALA A 154 -16.83 6.67 6.71
C ALA A 154 -17.66 5.40 6.93
N SER A 155 -17.15 4.24 6.49
CA SER A 155 -17.82 2.94 6.69
C SER A 155 -17.57 2.29 8.05
N GLY A 156 -16.76 2.93 8.92
CA GLY A 156 -16.40 2.40 10.24
C GLY A 156 -15.36 1.27 10.20
N HIS A 157 -14.75 1.02 9.05
CA HIS A 157 -13.64 0.08 8.92
C HIS A 157 -12.32 0.72 9.37
N ARG A 158 -11.33 -0.13 9.66
CA ARG A 158 -10.01 0.31 10.11
C ARG A 158 -8.98 0.17 8.99
N LEU A 159 -8.10 1.16 8.86
CA LEU A 159 -6.93 1.15 8.01
C LEU A 159 -5.69 0.85 8.84
N TYR A 160 -4.84 -0.04 8.36
CA TYR A 160 -3.61 -0.42 9.05
C TYR A 160 -2.38 -0.13 8.20
N ILE A 161 -1.24 0.05 8.85
CA ILE A 161 0.09 -0.03 8.22
C ILE A 161 0.82 -1.25 8.75
N ALA A 162 1.55 -1.94 7.89
CA ALA A 162 2.49 -3.00 8.22
C ALA A 162 3.92 -2.44 8.17
N PRO A 163 4.49 -1.96 9.30
CA PRO A 163 5.78 -1.29 9.31
C PRO A 163 6.96 -2.22 9.01
N GLY A 164 6.79 -3.54 9.21
CA GLY A 164 7.79 -4.55 8.86
C GLY A 164 7.87 -4.84 7.36
N MET A 165 6.85 -4.47 6.60
CA MET A 165 6.88 -4.56 5.15
C MET A 165 7.32 -3.23 4.56
N TYR A 166 8.39 -3.25 3.75
CA TYR A 166 9.00 -2.05 3.20
C TYR A 166 9.17 -2.16 1.69
N LEU A 167 8.72 -1.12 0.96
CA LEU A 167 8.89 -0.98 -0.48
C LEU A 167 9.76 0.25 -0.77
N TYR A 168 10.72 0.10 -1.67
CA TYR A 168 11.36 1.25 -2.28
C TYR A 168 10.39 1.91 -3.26
N HIS A 169 10.24 3.21 -3.19
CA HIS A 169 9.40 3.99 -4.07
C HIS A 169 10.23 5.04 -4.79
N TRP A 170 10.32 4.91 -6.11
CA TRP A 170 11.00 5.88 -6.97
C TRP A 170 10.11 7.11 -7.22
N TYR A 171 9.59 7.64 -6.12
CA TYR A 171 8.59 8.69 -6.10
C TYR A 171 8.91 9.84 -7.04
N ARG A 172 8.00 10.13 -7.98
CA ARG A 172 8.13 11.18 -9.00
C ARG A 172 9.43 11.08 -9.82
N GLY A 173 9.84 9.87 -10.18
CA GLY A 173 11.02 9.62 -10.99
C GLY A 173 12.35 10.01 -10.31
N GLY A 174 12.41 9.95 -8.98
CA GLY A 174 13.60 10.30 -8.20
C GLY A 174 13.95 11.81 -8.21
N ASN A 175 13.05 12.68 -8.71
CA ASN A 175 13.33 14.10 -8.79
C ASN A 175 13.27 14.77 -7.39
N ARG A 176 14.44 15.10 -6.85
CA ARG A 176 14.60 15.68 -5.51
C ARG A 176 13.83 16.98 -5.29
N ARG A 177 13.58 17.76 -6.34
CA ARG A 177 12.81 19.03 -6.25
C ARG A 177 11.34 18.78 -5.86
N TYR A 178 10.81 17.59 -6.15
CA TYR A 178 9.42 17.26 -5.84
C TYR A 178 9.23 16.61 -4.48
N VAL A 179 10.29 16.38 -3.71
CA VAL A 179 10.21 15.78 -2.37
C VAL A 179 10.48 16.78 -1.25
N SER A 180 10.89 18.02 -1.54
CA SER A 180 11.19 19.04 -0.56
C SER A 180 10.02 19.39 0.38
N HIS A 181 8.78 19.11 -0.04
CA HIS A 181 7.58 19.30 0.79
C HIS A 181 7.34 18.18 1.80
N LEU A 182 8.13 17.11 1.75
CA LEU A 182 8.03 15.95 2.66
C LEU A 182 8.95 16.09 3.89
N ILE A 183 9.82 17.10 3.91
CA ILE A 183 10.82 17.34 4.94
C ILE A 183 10.28 18.34 5.97
#